data_f7bde06a7edf9a83dcfb8ab0235dce82
#
_entry.id   f7bde06a7edf9a83dcfb8ab0235dce82
#
_cell.length_a   1.000
_cell.length_b   1.000
_cell.length_c   1.000
_cell.angle_alpha   90.00
_cell.angle_beta   90.00
_cell.angle_gamma   90.00
#
_symmetry.space_group_name_H-M   'P 1'
#
loop_
_entity.id
_entity.type
_entity.pdbx_description
1 polymer ?
#
loop_
_entity_poly.entity_id
_entity_poly.type
_entity_poly.pdbx_seq_one_letter_code
_entity_poly.pdbx_strand_id
1 'polypeptide(L)'
;MSGMFDDFKEQVRSQANIVEIISEYVPLKKRGGSFWGCCPFHGEKTPSFSVTPDKNFFYCYGCHVGGDVFTFVMKMENCTFPEALKLLAKKLGIAVPEKEKTKAELEREKQAKQVIAANELATRFFQACLTKTDYGIKAQEYLTGRGITPEIIERFSIGVALPNYNALLSALGKRGCSAGLLVQAGLAVNYDRGPMDKFRGRVMIPIQDPRGHVVGFGGRILEQNSQQMAKYMNTGETEWFNKRTLLFGMNVALKEIKKRRQAVIVEGYMDAISLHAAGIDWAVASMGTAFAQEQAKLLARAADEVVFSYDSDAAGQRATVRAVSIAKEAGLKVRVLIVPDGKDPDEFVRKHGKDAYLRLIETAVSGIEFQMQYVISQNNVSNLAGKVEAVSNILPFLLECKNEIEVAQHIKTLAQRLTIDEGLIMSEYRKLSRKNDRREAVSKWQVQPNVLSAEDLAEQLLLYVILKNTDLALVYRDKIDSVGFMSKFRGEIYEGLLKQLDAGNQSAADKLFTELSNEAATELAQIMTKDLAEENGEKLVDDCLRQMRRGALERSYEEHRLRADEYERLGDDRFLQELAESQKIKNEIKKLY
;
A
#
# COMPACT_ATOMS: atom_id res chain seq x y z
N MET A 1 4.07 -21.15 -23.40
CA MET A 1 4.28 -21.08 -21.92
C MET A 1 3.14 -20.41 -21.16
N SER A 2 2.18 -19.69 -21.80
CA SER A 2 0.97 -19.21 -21.11
C SER A 2 -0.01 -20.35 -20.81
N GLY A 3 -0.17 -21.34 -21.68
CA GLY A 3 -1.18 -22.39 -21.58
C GLY A 3 -1.18 -23.19 -20.28
N MET A 4 -0.01 -23.64 -19.79
CA MET A 4 0.05 -24.50 -18.58
C MET A 4 -0.36 -23.77 -17.29
N PHE A 5 -0.08 -22.45 -17.19
CA PHE A 5 -0.52 -21.65 -16.05
C PHE A 5 -2.01 -21.31 -16.17
N ASP A 6 -2.49 -21.10 -17.38
CA ASP A 6 -3.91 -20.85 -17.66
C ASP A 6 -4.73 -22.13 -17.42
N ASP A 7 -4.23 -23.30 -17.82
CA ASP A 7 -4.83 -24.61 -17.51
C ASP A 7 -4.90 -24.88 -15.99
N PHE A 8 -3.83 -24.57 -15.27
CA PHE A 8 -3.80 -24.71 -13.81
C PHE A 8 -4.80 -23.77 -13.11
N LYS A 9 -4.86 -22.53 -13.54
CA LYS A 9 -5.81 -21.53 -13.04
C LYS A 9 -7.25 -22.00 -13.28
N GLU A 10 -7.54 -22.52 -14.47
CA GLU A 10 -8.85 -23.03 -14.83
C GLU A 10 -9.20 -24.31 -14.06
N GLN A 11 -8.22 -25.19 -13.83
CA GLN A 11 -8.40 -26.38 -12.99
C GLN A 11 -8.77 -25.99 -11.55
N VAL A 12 -8.07 -25.04 -10.95
CA VAL A 12 -8.40 -24.54 -9.60
C VAL A 12 -9.78 -23.90 -9.58
N ARG A 13 -10.12 -23.13 -10.61
CA ARG A 13 -11.39 -22.45 -10.73
C ARG A 13 -12.57 -23.40 -10.86
N SER A 14 -12.45 -24.42 -11.71
CA SER A 14 -13.51 -25.40 -11.96
C SER A 14 -13.78 -26.28 -10.76
N GLN A 15 -12.78 -26.52 -9.91
CA GLN A 15 -12.92 -27.33 -8.69
C GLN A 15 -13.28 -26.50 -7.45
N ALA A 16 -13.12 -25.17 -7.51
CA ALA A 16 -13.42 -24.28 -6.39
C ALA A 16 -14.93 -24.03 -6.27
N ASN A 17 -15.56 -24.63 -5.28
CA ASN A 17 -16.93 -24.32 -4.90
C ASN A 17 -16.96 -23.00 -4.11
N ILE A 18 -17.42 -21.91 -4.71
CA ILE A 18 -17.45 -20.60 -4.08
C ILE A 18 -18.25 -20.56 -2.78
N VAL A 19 -19.34 -21.32 -2.68
CA VAL A 19 -20.17 -21.38 -1.47
C VAL A 19 -19.43 -22.08 -0.34
N GLU A 20 -18.76 -23.20 -0.60
CA GLU A 20 -17.97 -23.92 0.41
C GLU A 20 -16.83 -23.08 0.93
N ILE A 21 -16.06 -22.46 0.02
CA ILE A 21 -14.91 -21.63 0.39
C ILE A 21 -15.34 -20.41 1.21
N ILE A 22 -16.41 -19.72 0.80
CA ILE A 22 -16.90 -18.55 1.53
C ILE A 22 -17.54 -18.96 2.86
N SER A 23 -18.20 -20.12 2.94
CA SER A 23 -18.84 -20.60 4.18
C SER A 23 -17.86 -20.82 5.33
N GLU A 24 -16.57 -21.00 5.05
CA GLU A 24 -15.55 -21.11 6.09
C GLU A 24 -15.28 -19.77 6.81
N TYR A 25 -15.56 -18.66 6.15
CA TYR A 25 -15.34 -17.31 6.68
C TYR A 25 -16.65 -16.65 7.12
N VAL A 26 -17.76 -16.97 6.44
CA VAL A 26 -19.05 -16.30 6.62
C VAL A 26 -20.15 -17.33 6.76
N PRO A 27 -20.94 -17.30 7.84
CA PRO A 27 -22.15 -18.12 7.96
C PRO A 27 -23.17 -17.74 6.87
N LEU A 28 -23.39 -18.64 5.91
CA LEU A 28 -24.29 -18.42 4.79
C LEU A 28 -25.63 -19.14 5.01
N LYS A 29 -26.74 -18.47 4.63
CA LYS A 29 -28.10 -19.05 4.63
C LYS A 29 -28.68 -19.02 3.22
N LYS A 30 -29.19 -20.16 2.73
CA LYS A 30 -29.80 -20.25 1.40
C LYS A 30 -31.08 -19.42 1.33
N ARG A 31 -31.22 -18.60 0.30
CA ARG A 31 -32.44 -17.84 -0.02
C ARG A 31 -32.64 -17.88 -1.54
N GLY A 32 -33.62 -18.65 -2.00
CA GLY A 32 -33.83 -18.88 -3.43
C GLY A 32 -32.63 -19.56 -4.08
N GLY A 33 -32.12 -19.04 -5.19
CA GLY A 33 -30.93 -19.52 -5.92
C GLY A 33 -29.59 -19.03 -5.34
N SER A 34 -29.60 -18.19 -4.31
CA SER A 34 -28.37 -17.59 -3.75
C SER A 34 -28.23 -17.89 -2.26
N PHE A 35 -27.01 -17.71 -1.74
CA PHE A 35 -26.68 -17.82 -0.33
C PHE A 35 -26.38 -16.43 0.23
N TRP A 36 -26.88 -16.13 1.43
CA TRP A 36 -26.80 -14.80 2.05
C TRP A 36 -26.17 -14.85 3.43
N GLY A 37 -25.35 -13.86 3.75
CA GLY A 37 -24.72 -13.68 5.05
C GLY A 37 -24.40 -12.21 5.34
N CYS A 38 -23.81 -11.93 6.51
CA CYS A 38 -23.23 -10.62 6.80
C CYS A 38 -21.88 -10.50 6.12
N CYS A 39 -21.59 -9.34 5.54
CA CYS A 39 -20.38 -9.10 4.79
C CYS A 39 -19.13 -9.15 5.69
N PRO A 40 -18.08 -9.86 5.31
CA PRO A 40 -16.82 -9.88 6.07
C PRO A 40 -15.95 -8.64 5.82
N PHE A 41 -16.30 -7.80 4.82
CA PHE A 41 -15.50 -6.65 4.40
C PHE A 41 -15.97 -5.33 5.01
N HIS A 42 -17.15 -5.30 5.63
CA HIS A 42 -17.66 -4.15 6.40
C HIS A 42 -18.54 -4.60 7.56
N GLY A 43 -18.65 -3.76 8.59
CA GLY A 43 -19.44 -4.07 9.77
C GLY A 43 -20.94 -3.89 9.52
N GLU A 44 -21.72 -4.98 9.57
CA GLU A 44 -23.17 -4.96 9.44
C GLU A 44 -23.85 -6.00 10.35
N LYS A 45 -25.15 -5.76 10.64
CA LYS A 45 -25.98 -6.69 11.43
C LYS A 45 -27.04 -7.39 10.58
N THR A 46 -27.34 -6.86 9.40
CA THR A 46 -28.34 -7.39 8.46
C THR A 46 -27.63 -7.99 7.25
N PRO A 47 -27.95 -9.22 6.82
CA PRO A 47 -27.29 -9.84 5.69
C PRO A 47 -27.46 -9.05 4.39
N SER A 48 -26.36 -8.51 3.86
CA SER A 48 -26.30 -7.83 2.56
C SER A 48 -25.32 -8.48 1.58
N PHE A 49 -24.62 -9.54 2.02
CA PHE A 49 -23.64 -10.27 1.24
C PHE A 49 -24.30 -11.47 0.59
N SER A 50 -24.30 -11.54 -0.74
CA SER A 50 -24.91 -12.59 -1.56
C SER A 50 -23.84 -13.39 -2.28
N VAL A 51 -23.99 -14.71 -2.32
CA VAL A 51 -23.17 -15.66 -3.09
C VAL A 51 -24.08 -16.41 -4.04
N THR A 52 -23.83 -16.32 -5.33
CA THR A 52 -24.60 -16.96 -6.39
C THR A 52 -23.81 -18.09 -7.02
N PRO A 53 -24.07 -19.36 -6.65
CA PRO A 53 -23.28 -20.51 -7.11
C PRO A 53 -23.34 -20.70 -8.63
N ASP A 54 -24.51 -20.56 -9.25
CA ASP A 54 -24.70 -20.76 -10.68
C ASP A 54 -23.88 -19.79 -11.55
N LYS A 55 -23.61 -18.60 -11.02
CA LYS A 55 -22.77 -17.57 -11.67
C LYS A 55 -21.34 -17.54 -11.10
N ASN A 56 -21.02 -18.38 -10.12
CA ASN A 56 -19.73 -18.52 -9.44
C ASN A 56 -19.17 -17.18 -8.93
N PHE A 57 -20.03 -16.30 -8.39
CA PHE A 57 -19.60 -14.99 -7.87
C PHE A 57 -20.30 -14.62 -6.57
N PHE A 58 -19.71 -13.66 -5.83
CA PHE A 58 -20.31 -13.01 -4.67
C PHE A 58 -20.46 -11.51 -4.90
N TYR A 59 -21.42 -10.90 -4.21
CA TYR A 59 -21.62 -9.46 -4.21
C TYR A 59 -22.24 -8.99 -2.89
N CYS A 60 -21.71 -7.86 -2.36
CA CYS A 60 -22.25 -7.20 -1.18
C CYS A 60 -23.02 -5.94 -1.57
N TYR A 61 -24.31 -5.89 -1.27
CA TYR A 61 -25.17 -4.74 -1.55
C TYR A 61 -24.93 -3.57 -0.57
N GLY A 62 -24.21 -3.80 0.55
CA GLY A 62 -23.87 -2.75 1.52
C GLY A 62 -22.62 -1.96 1.16
N CYS A 63 -21.52 -2.65 0.85
CA CYS A 63 -20.24 -1.99 0.52
C CYS A 63 -19.84 -2.14 -0.96
N HIS A 64 -20.69 -2.74 -1.79
CA HIS A 64 -20.50 -2.91 -3.24
C HIS A 64 -19.24 -3.70 -3.65
N VAL A 65 -18.65 -4.47 -2.73
CA VAL A 65 -17.55 -5.38 -3.03
C VAL A 65 -18.11 -6.64 -3.66
N GLY A 66 -17.55 -7.06 -4.79
CA GLY A 66 -17.93 -8.28 -5.49
C GLY A 66 -16.76 -8.91 -6.24
N GLY A 67 -16.96 -10.13 -6.76
CA GLY A 67 -15.98 -10.86 -7.54
C GLY A 67 -16.17 -12.38 -7.47
N ASP A 68 -15.19 -13.10 -7.99
CA ASP A 68 -15.12 -14.57 -7.96
C ASP A 68 -14.46 -15.10 -6.67
N VAL A 69 -14.26 -16.40 -6.59
CA VAL A 69 -13.61 -17.07 -5.45
C VAL A 69 -12.18 -16.57 -5.21
N PHE A 70 -11.43 -16.22 -6.27
CA PHE A 70 -10.09 -15.69 -6.13
C PHE A 70 -10.11 -14.29 -5.51
N THR A 71 -10.98 -13.44 -6.02
CA THR A 71 -11.20 -12.08 -5.48
C THR A 71 -11.60 -12.11 -4.01
N PHE A 72 -12.46 -13.09 -3.62
CA PHE A 72 -12.83 -13.28 -2.23
C PHE A 72 -11.61 -13.63 -1.35
N VAL A 73 -10.85 -14.64 -1.75
CA VAL A 73 -9.65 -15.08 -1.00
C VAL A 73 -8.59 -13.98 -0.96
N MET A 74 -8.35 -13.27 -2.05
CA MET A 74 -7.42 -12.14 -2.09
C MET A 74 -7.78 -11.07 -1.05
N LYS A 75 -9.07 -10.75 -0.92
CA LYS A 75 -9.55 -9.75 0.05
C LYS A 75 -9.55 -10.26 1.49
N MET A 76 -9.94 -11.52 1.72
CA MET A 76 -9.97 -12.12 3.06
C MET A 76 -8.56 -12.35 3.63
N GLU A 77 -7.66 -12.89 2.82
CA GLU A 77 -6.29 -13.21 3.21
C GLU A 77 -5.32 -12.04 2.99
N ASN A 78 -5.82 -10.95 2.39
CA ASN A 78 -5.03 -9.77 1.99
C ASN A 78 -3.77 -10.15 1.21
N CYS A 79 -3.95 -10.96 0.17
CA CYS A 79 -2.88 -11.54 -0.63
C CYS A 79 -3.05 -11.23 -2.13
N THR A 80 -1.98 -11.42 -2.90
CA THR A 80 -2.01 -11.25 -4.36
C THR A 80 -2.71 -12.42 -5.05
N PHE A 81 -3.13 -12.24 -6.30
CA PHE A 81 -3.76 -13.30 -7.09
C PHE A 81 -2.91 -14.60 -7.16
N PRO A 82 -1.59 -14.56 -7.42
CA PRO A 82 -0.78 -15.77 -7.39
C PRO A 82 -0.74 -16.47 -6.03
N GLU A 83 -0.83 -15.72 -4.94
CA GLU A 83 -0.88 -16.26 -3.58
C GLU A 83 -2.25 -16.88 -3.29
N ALA A 84 -3.35 -16.22 -3.67
CA ALA A 84 -4.70 -16.75 -3.56
C ALA A 84 -4.89 -18.03 -4.38
N LEU A 85 -4.35 -18.06 -5.61
CA LEU A 85 -4.37 -19.25 -6.47
C LEU A 85 -3.64 -20.44 -5.82
N LYS A 86 -2.47 -20.20 -5.20
CA LYS A 86 -1.72 -21.24 -4.48
C LYS A 86 -2.46 -21.71 -3.22
N LEU A 87 -3.09 -20.79 -2.48
CA LEU A 87 -3.88 -21.13 -1.30
C LEU A 87 -5.06 -22.02 -1.66
N LEU A 88 -5.82 -21.65 -2.70
CA LEU A 88 -6.93 -22.43 -3.20
C LEU A 88 -6.49 -23.78 -3.75
N ALA A 89 -5.41 -23.83 -4.56
CA ALA A 89 -4.86 -25.08 -5.06
C ALA A 89 -4.47 -26.04 -3.92
N LYS A 90 -3.77 -25.53 -2.91
CA LYS A 90 -3.41 -26.31 -1.71
C LYS A 90 -4.66 -26.86 -1.00
N LYS A 91 -5.70 -26.06 -0.88
CA LYS A 91 -6.95 -26.41 -0.22
C LYS A 91 -7.71 -27.50 -0.99
N LEU A 92 -7.68 -27.42 -2.32
CA LEU A 92 -8.32 -28.38 -3.22
C LEU A 92 -7.46 -29.64 -3.49
N GLY A 93 -6.24 -29.69 -2.94
CA GLY A 93 -5.32 -30.81 -3.20
C GLY A 93 -4.74 -30.80 -4.61
N ILE A 94 -4.80 -29.68 -5.33
CA ILE A 94 -4.28 -29.55 -6.69
C ILE A 94 -2.79 -29.21 -6.62
N ALA A 95 -1.97 -29.99 -7.33
CA ALA A 95 -0.54 -29.73 -7.41
C ALA A 95 -0.28 -28.41 -8.15
N VAL A 96 0.43 -27.48 -7.49
CA VAL A 96 0.82 -26.21 -8.13
C VAL A 96 1.89 -26.52 -9.19
N PRO A 97 1.67 -26.20 -10.48
CA PRO A 97 2.69 -26.40 -11.48
C PRO A 97 3.94 -25.59 -11.11
N GLU A 98 5.07 -26.22 -11.00
CA GLU A 98 6.33 -25.51 -10.88
C GLU A 98 6.59 -24.80 -12.22
N LYS A 99 6.56 -23.46 -12.19
CA LYS A 99 7.00 -22.68 -13.34
C LYS A 99 8.45 -23.06 -13.64
N GLU A 100 8.72 -23.56 -14.82
CA GLU A 100 10.11 -23.76 -15.25
C GLU A 100 10.83 -22.43 -15.16
N LYS A 101 11.68 -22.30 -14.15
CA LYS A 101 12.47 -21.10 -13.90
C LYS A 101 13.55 -21.02 -14.99
N THR A 102 13.77 -19.84 -15.49
CA THR A 102 14.90 -19.61 -16.38
C THR A 102 16.21 -19.88 -15.65
N LYS A 103 17.27 -20.20 -16.39
CA LYS A 103 18.61 -20.40 -15.80
C LYS A 103 19.03 -19.20 -14.94
N ALA A 104 18.70 -17.99 -15.37
CA ALA A 104 18.99 -16.77 -14.63
C ALA A 104 18.19 -16.68 -13.29
N GLU A 105 16.90 -17.05 -13.29
CA GLU A 105 16.07 -17.09 -12.07
C GLU A 105 16.58 -18.16 -11.09
N LEU A 106 16.97 -19.34 -11.59
CA LEU A 106 17.55 -20.40 -10.76
C LEU A 106 18.88 -19.98 -10.12
N GLU A 107 19.75 -19.31 -10.90
CA GLU A 107 21.03 -18.83 -10.38
C GLU A 107 20.83 -17.72 -9.35
N ARG A 108 19.88 -16.81 -9.59
CA ARG A 108 19.52 -15.77 -8.64
C ARG A 108 18.96 -16.33 -7.32
N GLU A 109 18.09 -17.35 -7.38
CA GLU A 109 17.61 -18.02 -6.18
C GLU A 109 18.72 -18.75 -5.41
N LYS A 110 19.65 -19.37 -6.13
CA LYS A 110 20.81 -20.03 -5.54
C LYS A 110 21.70 -19.01 -4.82
N GLN A 111 21.96 -17.87 -5.45
CA GLN A 111 22.71 -16.78 -4.85
C GLN A 111 21.99 -16.21 -3.61
N ALA A 112 20.66 -16.00 -3.67
CA ALA A 112 19.85 -15.59 -2.53
C ALA A 112 20.02 -16.53 -1.35
N LYS A 113 19.91 -17.84 -1.58
CA LYS A 113 20.09 -18.87 -0.55
C LYS A 113 21.50 -18.84 0.05
N GLN A 114 22.53 -18.62 -0.79
CA GLN A 114 23.91 -18.52 -0.33
C GLN A 114 24.15 -17.26 0.53
N VAL A 115 23.59 -16.11 0.13
CA VAL A 115 23.69 -14.85 0.90
C VAL A 115 22.96 -14.99 2.23
N ILE A 116 21.73 -15.55 2.25
CA ILE A 116 20.99 -15.81 3.49
C ILE A 116 21.78 -16.73 4.42
N ALA A 117 22.29 -17.84 3.91
CA ALA A 117 23.11 -18.77 4.69
C ALA A 117 24.38 -18.12 5.24
N ALA A 118 25.06 -17.26 4.47
CA ALA A 118 26.22 -16.50 4.93
C ALA A 118 25.83 -15.52 6.04
N ASN A 119 24.70 -14.83 5.94
CA ASN A 119 24.17 -13.93 6.97
C ASN A 119 23.80 -14.69 8.26
N GLU A 120 23.19 -15.87 8.15
CA GLU A 120 22.92 -16.73 9.31
C GLU A 120 24.20 -17.20 10.00
N LEU A 121 25.22 -17.59 9.25
CA LEU A 121 26.52 -17.93 9.80
C LEU A 121 27.20 -16.73 10.48
N ALA A 122 27.10 -15.55 9.87
CA ALA A 122 27.59 -14.30 10.47
C ALA A 122 26.84 -13.96 11.78
N THR A 123 25.52 -14.15 11.82
CA THR A 123 24.71 -13.97 13.04
C THR A 123 25.22 -14.86 14.17
N ARG A 124 25.40 -16.17 13.90
CA ARG A 124 25.94 -17.12 14.88
C ARG A 124 27.35 -16.76 15.33
N PHE A 125 28.18 -16.26 14.41
CA PHE A 125 29.52 -15.77 14.74
C PHE A 125 29.46 -14.57 15.66
N PHE A 126 28.65 -13.56 15.38
CA PHE A 126 28.51 -12.38 16.21
C PHE A 126 27.92 -12.71 17.60
N GLN A 127 26.96 -13.62 17.69
CA GLN A 127 26.43 -14.13 18.96
C GLN A 127 27.51 -14.88 19.76
N ALA A 128 28.32 -15.69 19.10
CA ALA A 128 29.45 -16.37 19.76
C ALA A 128 30.50 -15.37 20.26
N CYS A 129 30.77 -14.31 19.49
CA CYS A 129 31.66 -13.24 19.95
C CYS A 129 31.08 -12.52 21.17
N LEU A 130 29.78 -12.27 21.24
CA LEU A 130 29.09 -11.64 22.36
C LEU A 130 29.26 -12.45 23.64
N THR A 131 29.19 -13.78 23.55
CA THR A 131 29.18 -14.65 24.76
C THR A 131 30.54 -15.18 25.16
N LYS A 132 31.54 -15.23 24.24
CA LYS A 132 32.78 -15.96 24.44
C LYS A 132 34.05 -15.10 24.40
N THR A 133 33.93 -13.77 24.32
CA THR A 133 35.09 -12.89 24.19
C THR A 133 35.04 -11.75 25.23
N ASP A 134 36.21 -11.23 25.62
CA ASP A 134 36.29 -10.07 26.51
C ASP A 134 35.62 -8.82 25.94
N TYR A 135 35.68 -8.66 24.60
CA TYR A 135 34.95 -7.59 23.91
C TYR A 135 33.44 -7.78 23.99
N GLY A 136 32.99 -9.05 24.03
CA GLY A 136 31.60 -9.40 24.24
C GLY A 136 31.08 -9.02 25.62
N ILE A 137 31.89 -9.14 26.66
CA ILE A 137 31.52 -8.70 28.03
C ILE A 137 31.18 -7.21 28.04
N LYS A 138 32.02 -6.36 27.45
CA LYS A 138 31.75 -4.91 27.32
C LYS A 138 30.44 -4.63 26.57
N ALA A 139 30.17 -5.41 25.53
CA ALA A 139 28.92 -5.28 24.75
C ALA A 139 27.70 -5.71 25.60
N GLN A 140 27.81 -6.75 26.41
CA GLN A 140 26.75 -7.19 27.32
C GLN A 140 26.48 -6.13 28.41
N GLU A 141 27.52 -5.56 29.01
CA GLU A 141 27.39 -4.45 29.97
C GLU A 141 26.66 -3.27 29.37
N TYR A 142 27.03 -2.89 28.14
CA TYR A 142 26.32 -1.83 27.39
C TYR A 142 24.84 -2.14 27.16
N LEU A 143 24.50 -3.38 26.74
CA LEU A 143 23.13 -3.81 26.49
C LEU A 143 22.32 -3.87 27.79
N THR A 144 22.90 -4.43 28.86
CA THR A 144 22.28 -4.49 30.20
C THR A 144 22.02 -3.10 30.75
N GLY A 145 23.00 -2.18 30.62
CA GLY A 145 22.84 -0.77 31.01
C GLY A 145 21.73 -0.03 30.27
N ARG A 146 21.26 -0.58 29.15
CA ARG A 146 20.09 -0.11 28.42
C ARG A 146 18.80 -0.87 28.74
N GLY A 147 18.81 -1.80 29.69
CA GLY A 147 17.66 -2.60 30.05
C GLY A 147 17.32 -3.70 29.04
N ILE A 148 18.27 -4.04 28.14
CA ILE A 148 18.07 -5.13 27.15
C ILE A 148 18.46 -6.43 27.84
N THR A 149 17.46 -7.28 28.09
CA THR A 149 17.62 -8.56 28.79
C THR A 149 18.18 -9.65 27.86
N PRO A 150 18.73 -10.77 28.45
CA PRO A 150 19.19 -11.90 27.66
C PRO A 150 18.11 -12.45 26.70
N GLU A 151 16.83 -12.48 27.10
CA GLU A 151 15.70 -12.93 26.28
C GLU A 151 15.51 -12.02 25.05
N ILE A 152 15.70 -10.72 25.20
CA ILE A 152 15.64 -9.76 24.09
C ILE A 152 16.85 -9.90 23.17
N ILE A 153 18.05 -10.13 23.74
CA ILE A 153 19.27 -10.42 22.98
C ILE A 153 19.06 -11.65 22.10
N GLU A 154 18.49 -12.71 22.63
CA GLU A 154 18.16 -13.94 21.89
C GLU A 154 17.08 -13.68 20.85
N ARG A 155 15.97 -13.04 21.23
CA ARG A 155 14.83 -12.74 20.37
C ARG A 155 15.21 -11.97 19.10
N PHE A 156 16.12 -11.00 19.23
CA PHE A 156 16.65 -10.21 18.11
C PHE A 156 17.97 -10.73 17.56
N SER A 157 18.49 -11.85 18.09
CA SER A 157 19.75 -12.46 17.69
C SER A 157 20.93 -11.49 17.73
N ILE A 158 20.96 -10.61 18.74
CA ILE A 158 21.98 -9.57 18.89
C ILE A 158 23.34 -10.22 19.14
N GLY A 159 24.39 -9.66 18.55
CA GLY A 159 25.75 -10.10 18.70
C GLY A 159 26.74 -8.94 18.76
N VAL A 160 28.03 -9.23 18.62
CA VAL A 160 29.08 -8.21 18.56
C VAL A 160 30.10 -8.54 17.48
N ALA A 161 30.50 -7.53 16.70
CA ALA A 161 31.63 -7.60 15.78
C ALA A 161 32.88 -7.13 16.51
N LEU A 162 33.92 -7.96 16.48
CA LEU A 162 35.23 -7.65 17.10
C LEU A 162 35.88 -6.45 16.39
N PRO A 163 36.80 -5.72 17.06
CA PRO A 163 37.48 -4.57 16.46
C PRO A 163 38.52 -4.95 15.37
N ASN A 164 38.63 -6.23 15.02
CA ASN A 164 39.59 -6.76 14.05
C ASN A 164 39.11 -6.56 12.61
N TYR A 165 40.05 -6.46 11.67
CA TYR A 165 39.74 -6.20 10.25
C TYR A 165 39.30 -7.43 9.46
N ASN A 166 39.53 -8.66 9.93
CA ASN A 166 39.27 -9.90 9.22
C ASN A 166 38.75 -11.06 10.09
N ALA A 167 38.24 -10.75 11.27
CA ALA A 167 37.74 -11.78 12.20
C ALA A 167 36.58 -12.60 11.59
N LEU A 168 35.60 -11.92 11.00
CA LEU A 168 34.47 -12.56 10.33
C LEU A 168 34.91 -13.28 9.07
N LEU A 169 35.68 -12.61 8.20
CA LEU A 169 36.23 -13.19 6.96
C LEU A 169 36.95 -14.50 7.23
N SER A 170 37.87 -14.52 8.20
CA SER A 170 38.61 -15.71 8.58
C SER A 170 37.74 -16.82 9.14
N ALA A 171 36.75 -16.47 10.00
CA ALA A 171 35.85 -17.44 10.61
C ALA A 171 34.92 -18.10 9.58
N LEU A 172 34.32 -17.31 8.68
CA LEU A 172 33.41 -17.80 7.67
C LEU A 172 34.14 -18.45 6.49
N GLY A 173 35.33 -17.96 6.16
CA GLY A 173 36.21 -18.61 5.16
C GLY A 173 36.51 -20.06 5.53
N LYS A 174 36.82 -20.36 6.78
CA LYS A 174 37.00 -21.74 7.29
C LYS A 174 35.74 -22.60 7.17
N ARG A 175 34.56 -21.99 7.00
CA ARG A 175 33.25 -22.66 6.81
C ARG A 175 32.79 -22.67 5.37
N GLY A 176 33.70 -22.34 4.41
CA GLY A 176 33.43 -22.41 2.97
C GLY A 176 32.78 -21.16 2.36
N CYS A 177 32.63 -20.06 3.10
CA CYS A 177 32.15 -18.80 2.52
C CYS A 177 33.30 -18.09 1.81
N SER A 178 33.19 -17.85 0.51
CA SER A 178 34.15 -17.05 -0.21
C SER A 178 34.12 -15.57 0.16
N ALA A 179 35.24 -14.87 0.05
CA ALA A 179 35.27 -13.42 0.29
C ALA A 179 34.31 -12.66 -0.63
N GLY A 180 34.15 -13.08 -1.89
CA GLY A 180 33.19 -12.52 -2.85
C GLY A 180 31.75 -12.65 -2.38
N LEU A 181 31.36 -13.79 -1.81
CA LEU A 181 30.03 -13.99 -1.22
C LEU A 181 29.80 -13.05 -0.03
N LEU A 182 30.82 -12.85 0.83
CA LEU A 182 30.71 -11.95 1.99
C LEU A 182 30.62 -10.48 1.56
N VAL A 183 31.23 -10.10 0.46
CA VAL A 183 31.08 -8.76 -0.16
C VAL A 183 29.65 -8.60 -0.71
N GLN A 184 29.13 -9.60 -1.44
CA GLN A 184 27.76 -9.60 -1.93
C GLN A 184 26.71 -9.51 -0.80
N ALA A 185 26.97 -10.19 0.31
CA ALA A 185 26.13 -10.13 1.52
C ALA A 185 26.27 -8.80 2.28
N GLY A 186 27.17 -7.91 1.85
CA GLY A 186 27.43 -6.64 2.54
C GLY A 186 28.11 -6.79 3.90
N LEU A 187 28.74 -7.93 4.18
CA LEU A 187 29.49 -8.25 5.40
C LEU A 187 30.97 -7.84 5.30
N ALA A 188 31.50 -7.77 4.10
CA ALA A 188 32.86 -7.34 3.82
C ALA A 188 32.87 -6.23 2.75
N VAL A 189 33.98 -5.50 2.68
CA VAL A 189 34.24 -4.44 1.69
C VAL A 189 35.61 -4.68 1.08
N ASN A 190 35.73 -4.53 -0.25
CA ASN A 190 36.99 -4.58 -0.94
C ASN A 190 37.76 -3.27 -0.80
N TYR A 191 39.01 -3.37 -0.36
CA TYR A 191 39.97 -2.27 -0.34
C TYR A 191 41.18 -2.66 -1.24
N ASP A 192 42.06 -1.72 -1.50
CA ASP A 192 43.26 -1.95 -2.32
C ASP A 192 44.12 -3.10 -1.78
N ARG A 193 44.11 -3.33 -0.46
CA ARG A 193 44.86 -4.40 0.22
C ARG A 193 44.06 -5.70 0.38
N GLY A 194 42.90 -5.81 -0.25
CA GLY A 194 42.02 -6.97 -0.20
C GLY A 194 40.74 -6.75 0.62
N PRO A 195 39.86 -7.78 0.71
CA PRO A 195 38.61 -7.69 1.45
C PRO A 195 38.84 -7.60 2.95
N MET A 196 38.05 -6.74 3.62
CA MET A 196 38.07 -6.56 5.07
C MET A 196 36.64 -6.59 5.62
N ASP A 197 36.49 -6.97 6.90
CA ASP A 197 35.22 -6.94 7.60
C ASP A 197 34.63 -5.52 7.60
N LYS A 198 33.39 -5.40 7.14
CA LYS A 198 32.67 -4.12 7.11
C LYS A 198 32.36 -3.61 8.52
N PHE A 199 31.90 -4.49 9.37
CA PHE A 199 31.50 -4.17 10.75
C PHE A 199 32.63 -4.52 11.71
N ARG A 200 33.08 -3.53 12.46
CA ARG A 200 34.17 -3.68 13.45
C ARG A 200 33.86 -2.87 14.69
N GLY A 201 34.06 -3.48 15.87
CA GLY A 201 33.85 -2.81 17.17
C GLY A 201 32.39 -2.35 17.39
N ARG A 202 31.42 -3.18 16.97
CA ARG A 202 30.00 -2.80 16.98
C ARG A 202 29.12 -3.88 17.59
N VAL A 203 28.10 -3.46 18.33
CA VAL A 203 26.94 -4.30 18.61
C VAL A 203 26.24 -4.56 17.28
N MET A 204 26.03 -5.83 16.96
CA MET A 204 25.46 -6.26 15.68
C MET A 204 24.01 -6.67 15.87
N ILE A 205 23.15 -6.12 15.04
CA ILE A 205 21.70 -6.31 15.06
C ILE A 205 21.29 -6.85 13.71
N PRO A 206 20.94 -8.16 13.61
CA PRO A 206 20.45 -8.73 12.37
C PRO A 206 19.15 -8.08 11.93
N ILE A 207 19.05 -7.77 10.65
CA ILE A 207 17.82 -7.26 10.02
C ILE A 207 17.20 -8.43 9.25
N GLN A 208 15.98 -8.77 9.63
CA GLN A 208 15.26 -9.93 9.08
C GLN A 208 14.11 -9.49 8.18
N ASP A 209 13.84 -10.29 7.16
CA ASP A 209 12.61 -10.17 6.38
C ASP A 209 11.39 -10.64 7.21
N PRO A 210 10.14 -10.41 6.75
CA PRO A 210 8.95 -10.89 7.48
C PRO A 210 8.88 -12.42 7.68
N ARG A 211 9.70 -13.20 6.96
CA ARG A 211 9.81 -14.65 7.10
C ARG A 211 10.86 -15.09 8.11
N GLY A 212 11.64 -14.13 8.62
CA GLY A 212 12.71 -14.38 9.60
C GLY A 212 14.09 -14.66 9.00
N HIS A 213 14.29 -14.55 7.68
CA HIS A 213 15.61 -14.68 7.07
C HIS A 213 16.43 -13.41 7.32
N VAL A 214 17.68 -13.59 7.71
CA VAL A 214 18.61 -12.46 7.89
C VAL A 214 19.08 -11.95 6.53
N VAL A 215 18.64 -10.75 6.17
CA VAL A 215 18.93 -10.09 4.89
C VAL A 215 20.00 -9.01 4.99
N GLY A 216 20.34 -8.56 6.19
CA GLY A 216 21.37 -7.57 6.45
C GLY A 216 21.61 -7.35 7.93
N PHE A 217 22.38 -6.33 8.25
CA PHE A 217 22.78 -6.00 9.63
C PHE A 217 22.78 -4.50 9.87
N GLY A 218 22.37 -4.11 11.06
CA GLY A 218 22.68 -2.84 11.69
C GLY A 218 23.86 -3.02 12.65
N GLY A 219 24.75 -2.05 12.71
CA GLY A 219 25.87 -2.06 13.63
C GLY A 219 25.97 -0.77 14.40
N ARG A 220 25.83 -0.81 15.74
CA ARG A 220 26.02 0.33 16.62
C ARG A 220 27.43 0.29 17.22
N ILE A 221 28.18 1.39 17.08
CA ILE A 221 29.52 1.48 17.67
C ILE A 221 29.45 1.36 19.21
N LEU A 222 30.34 0.54 19.79
CA LEU A 222 30.38 0.33 21.22
C LEU A 222 31.24 1.38 21.92
N GLU A 223 32.43 1.68 21.38
CA GLU A 223 33.37 2.67 21.90
C GLU A 223 33.53 3.81 20.89
N GLN A 224 33.30 5.02 21.32
CA GLN A 224 33.39 6.20 20.45
C GLN A 224 34.84 6.76 20.50
N ASN A 225 35.79 6.00 19.93
CA ASN A 225 37.23 6.33 19.97
C ASN A 225 37.66 7.36 18.91
N SER A 226 36.80 7.79 18.00
CA SER A 226 37.08 8.90 17.09
C SER A 226 35.79 9.59 16.63
N GLN A 227 35.83 10.91 16.45
CA GLN A 227 34.73 11.72 15.88
C GLN A 227 34.37 11.36 14.44
N GLN A 228 35.19 10.51 13.77
CA GLN A 228 35.02 10.14 12.36
C GLN A 228 34.19 8.87 12.13
N MET A 229 33.84 8.09 13.16
CA MET A 229 33.08 6.86 12.98
C MET A 229 31.60 7.08 13.22
N ALA A 230 30.76 6.78 12.21
CA ALA A 230 29.31 6.86 12.34
C ALA A 230 28.79 6.01 13.52
N LYS A 231 27.96 6.60 14.38
CA LYS A 231 27.34 5.95 15.54
C LYS A 231 26.58 4.68 15.12
N TYR A 232 25.86 4.73 14.01
CA TYR A 232 25.15 3.63 13.40
C TYR A 232 25.65 3.38 11.98
N MET A 233 25.77 2.12 11.60
CA MET A 233 26.12 1.67 10.26
C MET A 233 25.22 0.50 9.86
N ASN A 234 24.64 0.55 8.69
CA ASN A 234 23.84 -0.54 8.16
C ASN A 234 24.52 -1.23 6.98
N THR A 235 24.09 -2.45 6.68
CA THR A 235 24.35 -3.05 5.38
C THR A 235 23.93 -2.06 4.27
N GLY A 236 24.79 -1.88 3.26
CA GLY A 236 24.43 -1.06 2.09
C GLY A 236 23.26 -1.68 1.33
N GLU A 237 22.64 -0.93 0.43
CA GLU A 237 21.67 -1.49 -0.52
C GLU A 237 22.35 -2.61 -1.33
N THR A 238 21.73 -3.77 -1.34
CA THR A 238 22.15 -4.96 -2.10
C THR A 238 20.95 -5.50 -2.86
N GLU A 239 21.14 -6.45 -3.73
CA GLU A 239 20.02 -7.12 -4.40
C GLU A 239 19.05 -7.79 -3.40
N TRP A 240 19.52 -8.12 -2.20
CA TRP A 240 18.79 -8.85 -1.17
C TRP A 240 18.36 -7.98 0.01
N PHE A 241 18.86 -6.78 0.12
CA PHE A 241 18.59 -5.84 1.20
C PHE A 241 18.18 -4.48 0.66
N ASN A 242 16.91 -4.17 0.78
CA ASN A 242 16.33 -2.88 0.42
C ASN A 242 15.55 -2.31 1.62
N LYS A 243 16.06 -1.23 2.19
CA LYS A 243 15.44 -0.61 3.39
C LYS A 243 14.02 -0.09 3.13
N ARG A 244 13.68 0.29 1.90
CA ARG A 244 12.35 0.81 1.57
C ARG A 244 11.24 -0.25 1.64
N THR A 245 11.60 -1.53 1.52
CA THR A 245 10.65 -2.64 1.56
C THR A 245 10.61 -3.37 2.88
N LEU A 246 11.48 -3.01 3.82
CA LEU A 246 11.68 -3.69 5.09
C LEU A 246 11.34 -2.78 6.27
N LEU A 247 10.80 -3.37 7.33
CA LEU A 247 10.68 -2.77 8.65
C LEU A 247 11.41 -3.65 9.65
N PHE A 248 12.31 -3.06 10.42
CA PHE A 248 13.00 -3.78 11.48
C PHE A 248 12.03 -4.28 12.54
N GLY A 249 12.19 -5.50 12.97
CA GLY A 249 11.34 -6.12 14.00
C GLY A 249 9.99 -6.62 13.49
N MET A 250 9.67 -6.48 12.18
CA MET A 250 8.38 -6.90 11.63
C MET A 250 8.11 -8.39 11.81
N ASN A 251 9.12 -9.24 11.65
CA ASN A 251 9.01 -10.70 11.85
C ASN A 251 8.58 -11.07 13.28
N VAL A 252 9.08 -10.38 14.30
CA VAL A 252 8.75 -10.65 15.70
C VAL A 252 7.49 -9.92 16.17
N ALA A 253 7.18 -8.76 15.58
CA ALA A 253 6.02 -7.94 15.94
C ALA A 253 4.72 -8.37 15.23
N LEU A 254 4.80 -9.05 14.09
CA LEU A 254 3.68 -9.30 13.18
C LEU A 254 2.46 -9.94 13.87
N LYS A 255 2.70 -10.89 14.78
CA LYS A 255 1.64 -11.58 15.51
C LYS A 255 0.84 -10.62 16.40
N GLU A 256 1.52 -9.77 17.16
CA GLU A 256 0.87 -8.79 18.05
C GLU A 256 0.27 -7.62 17.25
N ILE A 257 0.91 -7.19 16.15
CA ILE A 257 0.34 -6.20 15.23
C ILE A 257 -1.01 -6.70 14.68
N LYS A 258 -1.08 -7.93 14.15
CA LYS A 258 -2.33 -8.51 13.63
C LYS A 258 -3.40 -8.63 14.70
N LYS A 259 -3.03 -9.04 15.92
CA LYS A 259 -3.96 -9.18 17.05
C LYS A 259 -4.53 -7.84 17.50
N ARG A 260 -3.70 -6.78 17.55
CA ARG A 260 -4.10 -5.44 17.98
C ARG A 260 -4.68 -4.60 16.84
N ARG A 261 -4.44 -5.01 15.60
CA ARG A 261 -4.70 -4.21 14.40
C ARG A 261 -4.01 -2.84 14.44
N GLN A 262 -2.90 -2.73 15.19
CA GLN A 262 -2.14 -1.52 15.42
C GLN A 262 -0.64 -1.81 15.38
N ALA A 263 0.17 -0.89 14.81
CA ALA A 263 1.62 -0.91 14.88
C ALA A 263 2.16 0.41 15.45
N VAL A 264 3.21 0.33 16.26
CA VAL A 264 4.01 1.49 16.68
C VAL A 264 5.25 1.57 15.80
N ILE A 265 5.48 2.73 15.20
CA ILE A 265 6.59 2.93 14.26
C ILE A 265 7.57 3.93 14.85
N VAL A 266 8.82 3.50 15.00
CA VAL A 266 9.94 4.33 15.50
C VAL A 266 11.01 4.51 14.42
N GLU A 267 11.99 5.40 14.64
CA GLU A 267 13.05 5.66 13.66
C GLU A 267 14.13 4.59 13.65
N GLY A 268 14.62 4.24 14.82
CA GLY A 268 15.79 3.40 15.02
C GLY A 268 15.46 1.99 15.52
N TYR A 269 16.32 1.05 15.17
CA TYR A 269 16.17 -0.32 15.66
C TYR A 269 16.44 -0.44 17.17
N MET A 270 17.21 0.47 17.77
CA MET A 270 17.38 0.47 19.23
C MET A 270 16.11 0.86 19.96
N ASP A 271 15.37 1.84 19.41
CA ASP A 271 14.07 2.27 19.97
C ASP A 271 13.07 1.11 19.92
N ALA A 272 12.98 0.42 18.78
CA ALA A 272 12.14 -0.77 18.67
C ALA A 272 12.53 -1.87 19.67
N ILE A 273 13.84 -2.17 19.80
CA ILE A 273 14.34 -3.19 20.74
C ILE A 273 14.00 -2.79 22.19
N SER A 274 14.16 -1.53 22.56
CA SER A 274 13.84 -1.04 23.91
C SER A 274 12.35 -1.09 24.21
N LEU A 275 11.51 -0.79 23.22
CA LEU A 275 10.06 -0.96 23.34
C LEU A 275 9.68 -2.43 23.54
N HIS A 276 10.29 -3.35 22.78
CA HIS A 276 10.08 -4.79 22.98
C HIS A 276 10.59 -5.25 24.35
N ALA A 277 11.72 -4.72 24.84
CA ALA A 277 12.24 -5.01 26.18
C ALA A 277 11.25 -4.56 27.27
N ALA A 278 10.54 -3.47 27.05
CA ALA A 278 9.46 -3.00 27.91
C ALA A 278 8.12 -3.76 27.72
N GLY A 279 8.04 -4.71 26.79
CA GLY A 279 6.82 -5.49 26.50
C GLY A 279 5.82 -4.75 25.62
N ILE A 280 6.29 -3.87 24.72
CA ILE A 280 5.53 -3.25 23.64
C ILE A 280 5.90 -3.98 22.34
N ASP A 281 5.37 -5.20 22.20
CA ASP A 281 5.77 -6.20 21.20
C ASP A 281 5.25 -5.96 19.78
N TRP A 282 4.58 -4.84 19.53
CA TRP A 282 4.07 -4.44 18.21
C TRP A 282 4.78 -3.21 17.65
N ALA A 283 5.99 -2.92 18.16
CA ALA A 283 6.84 -1.85 17.66
C ALA A 283 7.74 -2.34 16.52
N VAL A 284 7.91 -1.50 15.49
CA VAL A 284 8.79 -1.71 14.33
C VAL A 284 9.55 -0.43 14.00
N ALA A 285 10.68 -0.54 13.27
CA ALA A 285 11.47 0.65 12.91
C ALA A 285 11.73 0.79 11.41
N SER A 286 11.82 2.06 10.93
CA SER A 286 12.14 2.42 9.54
C SER A 286 13.66 2.41 9.22
N MET A 287 14.52 2.25 10.22
CA MET A 287 15.98 2.05 10.10
C MET A 287 16.76 3.22 9.50
N GLY A 288 16.41 4.46 9.87
CA GLY A 288 17.16 5.66 9.46
C GLY A 288 16.97 6.04 7.99
N THR A 289 15.86 5.61 7.38
CA THR A 289 15.36 6.09 6.08
C THR A 289 13.99 6.72 6.28
N ALA A 290 13.61 7.63 5.38
CA ALA A 290 12.24 8.12 5.35
C ALA A 290 11.27 6.93 5.19
N PHE A 291 10.15 6.96 5.89
CA PHE A 291 9.09 5.96 5.77
C PHE A 291 8.60 5.90 4.31
N ALA A 292 8.52 4.70 3.74
CA ALA A 292 8.25 4.49 2.33
C ALA A 292 6.85 3.92 2.09
N GLN A 293 6.33 4.11 0.88
CA GLN A 293 5.02 3.56 0.48
C GLN A 293 4.97 2.03 0.58
N GLU A 294 6.08 1.35 0.27
CA GLU A 294 6.20 -0.10 0.37
C GLU A 294 6.07 -0.58 1.82
N GLN A 295 6.66 0.16 2.77
CA GLN A 295 6.53 -0.10 4.20
C GLN A 295 5.09 0.14 4.69
N ALA A 296 4.44 1.21 4.21
CA ALA A 296 3.03 1.49 4.51
C ALA A 296 2.11 0.37 4.00
N LYS A 297 2.30 -0.11 2.76
CA LYS A 297 1.56 -1.24 2.19
C LYS A 297 1.80 -2.54 2.96
N LEU A 298 3.02 -2.77 3.45
CA LEU A 298 3.33 -3.93 4.29
C LEU A 298 2.53 -3.89 5.59
N LEU A 299 2.46 -2.71 6.25
CA LEU A 299 1.70 -2.54 7.49
C LEU A 299 0.19 -2.60 7.27
N ALA A 300 -0.33 -2.03 6.19
CA ALA A 300 -1.76 -2.06 5.87
C ALA A 300 -2.33 -3.48 5.69
N ARG A 301 -1.47 -4.47 5.38
CA ARG A 301 -1.84 -5.89 5.37
C ARG A 301 -2.04 -6.49 6.76
N ALA A 302 -1.52 -5.85 7.81
CA ALA A 302 -1.50 -6.41 9.16
C ALA A 302 -2.22 -5.53 10.20
N ALA A 303 -2.34 -4.23 9.96
CA ALA A 303 -2.89 -3.25 10.88
C ALA A 303 -3.90 -2.35 10.20
N ASP A 304 -4.83 -1.79 10.99
CA ASP A 304 -5.75 -0.72 10.57
C ASP A 304 -5.24 0.66 11.01
N GLU A 305 -4.39 0.67 12.05
CA GLU A 305 -3.87 1.88 12.65
C GLU A 305 -2.34 1.80 12.82
N VAL A 306 -1.67 2.94 12.62
CA VAL A 306 -0.26 3.12 12.96
C VAL A 306 -0.08 4.31 13.89
N VAL A 307 0.82 4.16 14.87
CA VAL A 307 1.23 5.21 15.80
C VAL A 307 2.69 5.53 15.55
N PHE A 308 2.96 6.69 14.93
CA PHE A 308 4.33 7.17 14.79
C PHE A 308 4.87 7.71 16.12
N SER A 309 6.04 7.25 16.52
CA SER A 309 6.78 7.71 17.69
C SER A 309 8.22 7.96 17.27
N TYR A 310 8.41 9.03 16.51
CA TYR A 310 9.72 9.47 16.03
C TYR A 310 10.40 10.40 17.02
N ASP A 311 11.67 10.69 16.78
CA ASP A 311 12.45 11.59 17.61
C ASP A 311 11.79 12.97 17.66
N SER A 312 11.85 13.64 18.82
CA SER A 312 11.21 14.93 19.04
C SER A 312 11.95 16.12 18.41
N ASP A 313 13.12 15.88 17.79
CA ASP A 313 13.89 16.91 17.12
C ASP A 313 13.25 17.39 15.80
N ALA A 314 13.79 18.48 15.22
CA ALA A 314 13.26 19.07 14.00
C ALA A 314 13.34 18.12 12.78
N ALA A 315 14.27 17.17 12.76
CA ALA A 315 14.39 16.19 11.67
C ALA A 315 13.32 15.10 11.78
N GLY A 316 13.12 14.55 12.99
CA GLY A 316 12.08 13.58 13.28
C GLY A 316 10.67 14.15 13.06
N GLN A 317 10.41 15.40 13.47
CA GLN A 317 9.13 16.05 13.19
C GLN A 317 8.84 16.19 11.70
N ARG A 318 9.82 16.61 10.88
CA ARG A 318 9.67 16.65 9.42
C ARG A 318 9.45 15.28 8.81
N ALA A 319 10.17 14.27 9.31
CA ALA A 319 9.99 12.88 8.88
C ALA A 319 8.58 12.38 9.22
N THR A 320 8.06 12.70 10.41
CA THR A 320 6.71 12.35 10.85
C THR A 320 5.64 12.96 9.95
N VAL A 321 5.73 14.25 9.60
CA VAL A 321 4.76 14.91 8.70
C VAL A 321 4.64 14.15 7.37
N ARG A 322 5.78 13.76 6.77
CA ARG A 322 5.79 12.98 5.52
C ARG A 322 5.24 11.56 5.70
N ALA A 323 5.62 10.91 6.81
CA ALA A 323 5.18 9.55 7.11
C ALA A 323 3.65 9.47 7.31
N VAL A 324 3.05 10.49 7.92
CA VAL A 324 1.59 10.61 8.09
C VAL A 324 0.88 10.55 6.74
N SER A 325 1.27 11.37 5.75
CA SER A 325 0.63 11.37 4.42
C SER A 325 0.79 10.02 3.72
N ILE A 326 2.01 9.44 3.72
CA ILE A 326 2.28 8.13 3.10
C ILE A 326 1.42 7.01 3.72
N ALA A 327 1.28 6.99 5.05
CA ALA A 327 0.48 5.97 5.74
C ALA A 327 -1.03 6.14 5.46
N LYS A 328 -1.53 7.38 5.39
CA LYS A 328 -2.92 7.69 5.02
C LYS A 328 -3.24 7.27 3.58
N GLU A 329 -2.33 7.52 2.63
CA GLU A 329 -2.48 7.07 1.24
C GLU A 329 -2.60 5.53 1.14
N ALA A 330 -1.91 4.79 2.03
CA ALA A 330 -2.03 3.34 2.13
C ALA A 330 -3.32 2.87 2.84
N GLY A 331 -4.20 3.78 3.26
CA GLY A 331 -5.47 3.49 3.92
C GLY A 331 -5.38 3.24 5.42
N LEU A 332 -4.24 3.54 6.05
CA LEU A 332 -4.04 3.38 7.48
C LEU A 332 -4.61 4.57 8.27
N LYS A 333 -5.20 4.31 9.41
CA LYS A 333 -5.45 5.29 10.44
C LYS A 333 -4.14 5.73 11.06
N VAL A 334 -3.90 7.03 11.17
CA VAL A 334 -2.61 7.54 11.64
C VAL A 334 -2.77 8.34 12.90
N ARG A 335 -1.96 7.98 13.90
CA ARG A 335 -1.77 8.76 15.12
C ARG A 335 -0.30 9.06 15.32
N VAL A 336 0.00 10.13 16.02
CA VAL A 336 1.36 10.56 16.32
C VAL A 336 1.51 10.72 17.82
N LEU A 337 2.46 10.02 18.37
CA LEU A 337 2.86 10.10 19.78
C LEU A 337 4.01 11.09 19.88
N ILE A 338 3.84 12.10 20.69
CA ILE A 338 4.89 13.07 21.01
C ILE A 338 5.46 12.70 22.37
N VAL A 339 6.74 12.38 22.42
CA VAL A 339 7.45 12.07 23.68
C VAL A 339 7.66 13.37 24.47
N PRO A 340 7.05 13.54 25.64
CA PRO A 340 7.09 14.80 26.38
C PRO A 340 8.40 15.03 27.14
N ASP A 341 9.12 13.95 27.49
CA ASP A 341 10.35 13.97 28.27
C ASP A 341 11.32 12.92 27.69
N GLY A 342 12.48 13.34 27.26
CA GLY A 342 13.46 12.53 26.54
C GLY A 342 13.58 12.93 25.07
N LYS A 343 14.60 12.38 24.40
CA LYS A 343 14.88 12.65 23.00
C LYS A 343 14.17 11.69 22.06
N ASP A 344 14.01 10.47 22.52
CA ASP A 344 13.56 9.33 21.73
C ASP A 344 12.72 8.34 22.58
N PRO A 345 12.02 7.41 21.96
CA PRO A 345 11.23 6.38 22.65
C PRO A 345 12.03 5.49 23.60
N ASP A 346 13.30 5.20 23.28
CA ASP A 346 14.21 4.40 24.11
C ASP A 346 14.44 5.08 25.45
N GLU A 347 14.82 6.37 25.44
CA GLU A 347 15.08 7.13 26.68
C GLU A 347 13.81 7.22 27.53
N PHE A 348 12.67 7.53 26.91
CA PHE A 348 11.40 7.65 27.62
C PHE A 348 10.98 6.35 28.30
N VAL A 349 10.98 5.23 27.58
CA VAL A 349 10.48 3.96 28.13
C VAL A 349 11.40 3.43 29.24
N ARG A 350 12.71 3.66 29.11
CA ARG A 350 13.65 3.29 30.17
C ARG A 350 13.47 4.12 31.47
N LYS A 351 13.10 5.38 31.34
CA LYS A 351 12.92 6.31 32.47
C LYS A 351 11.57 6.14 33.15
N HIS A 352 10.50 5.96 32.35
CA HIS A 352 9.11 6.03 32.84
C HIS A 352 8.37 4.69 32.79
N GLY A 353 8.94 3.69 32.13
CA GLY A 353 8.37 2.34 32.02
C GLY A 353 7.23 2.18 31.01
N LYS A 354 6.76 0.92 30.95
CA LYS A 354 5.74 0.48 30.00
C LYS A 354 4.42 1.26 30.11
N ASP A 355 3.88 1.36 31.32
CA ASP A 355 2.53 1.91 31.53
C ASP A 355 2.46 3.40 31.16
N ALA A 356 3.56 4.15 31.39
CA ALA A 356 3.65 5.53 30.96
C ALA A 356 3.63 5.63 29.42
N TYR A 357 4.35 4.75 28.74
CA TYR A 357 4.37 4.74 27.27
C TYR A 357 3.02 4.30 26.68
N LEU A 358 2.32 3.34 27.29
CA LEU A 358 0.96 2.94 26.88
C LEU A 358 -0.01 4.11 27.00
N ARG A 359 0.05 4.90 28.06
CA ARG A 359 -0.75 6.13 28.18
C ARG A 359 -0.46 7.13 27.06
N LEU A 360 0.80 7.27 26.65
CA LEU A 360 1.14 8.12 25.50
C LEU A 360 0.54 7.58 24.19
N ILE A 361 0.54 6.26 23.98
CA ILE A 361 -0.15 5.65 22.84
C ILE A 361 -1.65 5.97 22.88
N GLU A 362 -2.30 5.87 24.04
CA GLU A 362 -3.73 6.17 24.19
C GLU A 362 -4.06 7.64 23.93
N THR A 363 -3.17 8.56 24.33
CA THR A 363 -3.34 10.01 24.16
C THR A 363 -2.71 10.57 22.90
N ALA A 364 -2.15 9.71 22.03
CA ALA A 364 -1.53 10.12 20.76
C ALA A 364 -2.54 10.91 19.90
N VAL A 365 -2.09 12.04 19.33
CA VAL A 365 -2.92 12.92 18.52
C VAL A 365 -3.16 12.34 17.12
N SER A 366 -4.22 12.76 16.44
CA SER A 366 -4.41 12.36 15.04
C SER A 366 -3.29 12.90 14.15
N GLY A 367 -3.02 12.22 13.02
CA GLY A 367 -1.98 12.65 12.08
C GLY A 367 -2.19 14.09 11.60
N ILE A 368 -3.44 14.49 11.33
CA ILE A 368 -3.78 15.84 10.91
C ILE A 368 -3.52 16.85 12.03
N GLU A 369 -3.93 16.52 13.23
CA GLU A 369 -3.69 17.39 14.40
C GLU A 369 -2.20 17.65 14.58
N PHE A 370 -1.36 16.62 14.44
CA PHE A 370 0.09 16.77 14.47
C PHE A 370 0.61 17.66 13.33
N GLN A 371 0.14 17.44 12.08
CA GLN A 371 0.53 18.25 10.93
C GLN A 371 0.16 19.73 11.14
N MET A 372 -1.02 20.01 11.69
CA MET A 372 -1.46 21.37 12.04
C MET A 372 -0.54 21.99 13.11
N GLN A 373 -0.26 21.27 14.19
CA GLN A 373 0.63 21.74 15.27
C GLN A 373 2.03 22.04 14.73
N TYR A 374 2.55 21.15 13.89
CA TYR A 374 3.86 21.33 13.27
C TYR A 374 3.90 22.60 12.40
N VAL A 375 2.93 22.78 11.49
CA VAL A 375 2.90 23.98 10.63
C VAL A 375 2.76 25.26 11.44
N ILE A 376 1.90 25.28 12.47
CA ILE A 376 1.75 26.43 13.36
C ILE A 376 3.07 26.76 14.05
N SER A 377 3.83 25.75 14.51
CA SER A 377 5.12 25.97 15.16
C SER A 377 6.23 26.50 14.24
N GLN A 378 6.11 26.28 12.94
CA GLN A 378 7.09 26.73 11.94
C GLN A 378 6.80 28.17 11.42
N ASN A 379 5.63 28.73 11.74
CA ASN A 379 5.19 30.05 11.25
C ASN A 379 5.07 31.04 12.39
N ASN A 380 5.39 32.30 12.11
CA ASN A 380 5.18 33.38 13.07
C ASN A 380 3.71 33.81 13.12
N VAL A 381 2.91 33.08 13.88
CA VAL A 381 1.45 33.31 13.99
C VAL A 381 1.07 34.53 14.86
N SER A 382 2.06 35.30 15.35
CA SER A 382 1.79 36.56 16.04
C SER A 382 1.39 37.69 15.07
N ASN A 383 1.75 37.58 13.79
CA ASN A 383 1.41 38.55 12.75
C ASN A 383 0.48 37.96 11.69
N LEU A 384 -0.18 38.82 10.92
CA LEU A 384 -1.16 38.42 9.90
C LEU A 384 -0.52 37.57 8.78
N ALA A 385 0.67 37.93 8.31
CA ALA A 385 1.34 37.23 7.22
C ALA A 385 1.63 35.76 7.61
N GLY A 386 2.20 35.53 8.79
CA GLY A 386 2.47 34.16 9.28
C GLY A 386 1.19 33.35 9.55
N LYS A 387 0.09 34.01 9.98
CA LYS A 387 -1.20 33.33 10.10
C LYS A 387 -1.74 32.86 8.75
N VAL A 388 -1.67 33.71 7.72
CA VAL A 388 -2.10 33.40 6.35
C VAL A 388 -1.24 32.27 5.77
N GLU A 389 0.09 32.32 5.96
CA GLU A 389 1.00 31.28 5.53
C GLU A 389 0.72 29.95 6.23
N ALA A 390 0.49 29.95 7.55
CA ALA A 390 0.11 28.76 8.30
C ALA A 390 -1.19 28.13 7.77
N VAL A 391 -2.23 28.92 7.53
CA VAL A 391 -3.49 28.44 6.93
C VAL A 391 -3.23 27.83 5.57
N SER A 392 -2.50 28.52 4.68
CA SER A 392 -2.21 28.05 3.33
C SER A 392 -1.44 26.71 3.32
N ASN A 393 -0.54 26.50 4.29
CA ASN A 393 0.25 25.28 4.43
C ASN A 393 -0.54 24.12 5.11
N ILE A 394 -1.59 24.42 5.88
CA ILE A 394 -2.43 23.40 6.55
C ILE A 394 -3.55 22.91 5.62
N LEU A 395 -4.15 23.77 4.83
CA LEU A 395 -5.29 23.41 3.98
C LEU A 395 -5.06 22.18 3.09
N PRO A 396 -3.87 21.95 2.47
CA PRO A 396 -3.60 20.73 1.71
C PRO A 396 -3.77 19.44 2.51
N PHE A 397 -3.38 19.42 3.80
CA PHE A 397 -3.57 18.24 4.67
C PHE A 397 -5.05 17.97 4.98
N LEU A 398 -5.87 19.03 5.06
CA LEU A 398 -7.31 18.90 5.26
C LEU A 398 -8.03 18.37 4.02
N LEU A 399 -7.48 18.59 2.82
CA LEU A 399 -8.01 18.01 1.59
C LEU A 399 -7.83 16.47 1.52
N GLU A 400 -6.87 15.92 2.26
CA GLU A 400 -6.68 14.47 2.38
C GLU A 400 -7.79 13.81 3.24
N CYS A 401 -8.58 14.58 4.00
CA CYS A 401 -9.68 14.05 4.81
C CYS A 401 -10.90 13.78 3.95
N LYS A 402 -11.42 12.56 4.05
CA LYS A 402 -12.62 12.14 3.31
C LYS A 402 -13.93 12.55 3.99
N ASN A 403 -13.89 12.92 5.27
CA ASN A 403 -15.07 13.21 6.08
C ASN A 403 -15.20 14.73 6.29
N GLU A 404 -16.26 15.33 5.74
CA GLU A 404 -16.53 16.77 5.86
C GLU A 404 -16.74 17.23 7.31
N ILE A 405 -17.28 16.37 8.18
CA ILE A 405 -17.48 16.70 9.62
C ILE A 405 -16.10 16.82 10.30
N GLU A 406 -15.19 15.91 9.97
CA GLU A 406 -13.81 15.94 10.48
C GLU A 406 -13.09 17.20 10.01
N VAL A 407 -13.21 17.55 8.73
CA VAL A 407 -12.68 18.80 8.15
C VAL A 407 -13.23 20.03 8.88
N ALA A 408 -14.54 20.13 9.06
CA ALA A 408 -15.16 21.25 9.74
C ALA A 408 -14.65 21.38 11.19
N GLN A 409 -14.48 20.27 11.90
CA GLN A 409 -13.95 20.27 13.27
C GLN A 409 -12.49 20.75 13.31
N HIS A 410 -11.65 20.31 12.36
CA HIS A 410 -10.27 20.77 12.25
C HIS A 410 -10.17 22.26 11.89
N ILE A 411 -11.01 22.74 10.96
CA ILE A 411 -11.08 24.17 10.61
C ILE A 411 -11.47 25.00 11.84
N LYS A 412 -12.46 24.56 12.61
CA LYS A 412 -12.86 25.23 13.86
C LYS A 412 -11.70 25.29 14.86
N THR A 413 -10.98 24.19 15.05
CA THR A 413 -9.81 24.15 15.93
C THR A 413 -8.71 25.10 15.44
N LEU A 414 -8.46 25.13 14.11
CA LEU A 414 -7.48 26.03 13.48
C LEU A 414 -7.86 27.49 13.67
N ALA A 415 -9.14 27.84 13.44
CA ALA A 415 -9.69 29.17 13.63
C ALA A 415 -9.46 29.70 15.05
N GLN A 416 -9.74 28.86 16.05
CA GLN A 416 -9.53 29.17 17.47
C GLN A 416 -8.04 29.40 17.79
N ARG A 417 -7.13 28.53 17.31
CA ARG A 417 -5.68 28.63 17.59
C ARG A 417 -5.03 29.85 16.94
N LEU A 418 -5.46 30.19 15.74
CA LEU A 418 -4.92 31.33 15.00
C LEU A 418 -5.67 32.65 15.29
N THR A 419 -6.80 32.58 15.99
CA THR A 419 -7.71 33.72 16.20
C THR A 419 -8.10 34.36 14.86
N ILE A 420 -8.60 33.53 13.94
CA ILE A 420 -9.11 33.89 12.62
C ILE A 420 -10.58 33.45 12.55
N ASP A 421 -11.39 34.18 11.78
CA ASP A 421 -12.78 33.78 11.53
C ASP A 421 -12.85 32.44 10.79
N GLU A 422 -13.67 31.51 11.31
CA GLU A 422 -13.85 30.16 10.77
C GLU A 422 -14.37 30.19 9.32
N GLY A 423 -15.28 31.14 9.03
CA GLY A 423 -15.87 31.30 7.70
C GLY A 423 -14.83 31.67 6.63
N LEU A 424 -13.81 32.46 7.01
CA LEU A 424 -12.70 32.79 6.10
C LEU A 424 -11.87 31.56 5.77
N ILE A 425 -11.50 30.76 6.77
CA ILE A 425 -10.73 29.52 6.55
C ILE A 425 -11.54 28.52 5.72
N MET A 426 -12.82 28.37 6.03
CA MET A 426 -13.74 27.50 5.28
C MET A 426 -13.88 27.97 3.82
N SER A 427 -13.91 29.28 3.57
CA SER A 427 -13.95 29.84 2.21
C SER A 427 -12.71 29.50 1.41
N GLU A 428 -11.51 29.65 2.01
CA GLU A 428 -10.25 29.28 1.38
C GLU A 428 -10.14 27.78 1.14
N TYR A 429 -10.56 26.95 2.11
CA TYR A 429 -10.67 25.51 1.95
C TYR A 429 -11.54 25.13 0.75
N ARG A 430 -12.75 25.71 0.64
CA ARG A 430 -13.66 25.45 -0.49
C ARG A 430 -13.10 25.88 -1.83
N LYS A 431 -12.38 27.02 -1.88
CA LYS A 431 -11.69 27.46 -3.11
C LYS A 431 -10.60 26.46 -3.53
N LEU A 432 -9.83 25.98 -2.56
CA LEU A 432 -8.76 25.02 -2.79
C LEU A 432 -9.32 23.63 -3.16
N SER A 433 -10.38 23.18 -2.50
CA SER A 433 -11.11 21.95 -2.82
C SER A 433 -11.64 22.00 -4.25
N ARG A 434 -12.35 23.06 -4.64
CA ARG A 434 -12.83 23.23 -6.02
C ARG A 434 -11.70 23.28 -7.05
N LYS A 435 -10.54 23.87 -6.70
CA LYS A 435 -9.36 23.90 -7.57
C LYS A 435 -8.70 22.52 -7.64
N ASN A 436 -8.70 21.79 -6.53
CA ASN A 436 -8.21 20.42 -6.47
C ASN A 436 -9.19 19.47 -7.17
N ASP A 437 -10.50 19.62 -6.96
CA ASP A 437 -11.56 18.90 -7.68
C ASP A 437 -11.46 19.17 -9.19
N ARG A 438 -11.12 20.40 -9.60
CA ARG A 438 -10.85 20.71 -11.00
C ARG A 438 -9.53 20.12 -11.51
N ARG A 439 -8.46 20.11 -10.70
CA ARG A 439 -7.19 19.44 -11.03
C ARG A 439 -7.31 17.92 -10.95
N GLU A 440 -8.04 17.42 -9.98
CA GLU A 440 -8.37 16.01 -9.83
C GLU A 440 -9.48 15.60 -10.81
N ALA A 441 -10.41 16.47 -11.20
CA ALA A 441 -11.32 16.23 -12.31
C ALA A 441 -10.56 16.19 -13.64
N VAL A 442 -9.49 16.94 -13.80
CA VAL A 442 -8.56 16.77 -14.94
C VAL A 442 -7.67 15.52 -14.78
N SER A 443 -7.37 15.04 -13.54
CA SER A 443 -6.62 13.80 -13.26
C SER A 443 -7.47 12.64 -12.72
N LYS A 444 -8.64 12.93 -12.14
CA LYS A 444 -9.66 12.00 -11.60
C LYS A 444 -10.95 12.02 -12.40
N TRP A 445 -10.90 12.19 -13.67
CA TRP A 445 -11.92 11.58 -14.52
C TRP A 445 -11.90 10.04 -14.39
N GLN A 446 -11.37 9.58 -13.28
CA GLN A 446 -11.39 8.21 -12.81
C GLN A 446 -11.86 8.22 -11.35
N VAL A 447 -13.13 7.83 -11.13
CA VAL A 447 -13.78 7.44 -9.87
C VAL A 447 -14.43 8.56 -9.05
N GLN A 448 -15.75 8.74 -9.22
CA GLN A 448 -16.69 9.14 -8.16
C GLN A 448 -17.83 8.14 -8.02
N PRO A 449 -18.32 7.85 -6.79
CA PRO A 449 -19.52 7.05 -6.60
C PRO A 449 -20.80 7.92 -6.60
N ASN A 450 -21.76 7.48 -7.45
CA ASN A 450 -23.20 7.66 -7.30
C ASN A 450 -23.89 9.02 -7.58
N VAL A 451 -23.75 9.55 -8.76
CA VAL A 451 -24.88 9.72 -9.71
C VAL A 451 -24.34 9.29 -11.06
N LEU A 452 -24.74 8.13 -11.57
CA LEU A 452 -24.35 7.65 -12.87
C LEU A 452 -24.76 8.71 -13.91
N SER A 453 -23.78 9.27 -14.63
CA SER A 453 -24.06 10.11 -15.76
C SER A 453 -24.85 9.30 -16.79
N ALA A 454 -25.57 9.96 -17.69
CA ALA A 454 -26.27 9.24 -18.77
C ALA A 454 -25.31 8.39 -19.60
N GLU A 455 -24.05 8.82 -19.74
CA GLU A 455 -22.97 8.10 -20.39
C GLU A 455 -22.50 6.89 -19.59
N ASP A 456 -22.27 7.04 -18.27
CA ASP A 456 -21.93 5.93 -17.37
C ASP A 456 -22.98 4.82 -17.40
N LEU A 457 -24.25 5.22 -17.40
CA LEU A 457 -25.35 4.27 -17.50
C LEU A 457 -25.36 3.58 -18.86
N ALA A 458 -25.09 4.32 -19.93
CA ALA A 458 -25.02 3.76 -21.29
C ALA A 458 -23.87 2.75 -21.44
N GLU A 459 -22.68 3.04 -20.89
CA GLU A 459 -21.55 2.10 -20.88
C GLU A 459 -21.87 0.81 -20.12
N GLN A 460 -22.49 0.93 -18.93
CA GLN A 460 -22.88 -0.23 -18.14
C GLN A 460 -23.97 -1.07 -18.83
N LEU A 461 -24.94 -0.41 -19.46
CA LEU A 461 -25.99 -1.09 -20.21
C LEU A 461 -25.45 -1.78 -21.47
N LEU A 462 -24.54 -1.12 -22.19
CA LEU A 462 -23.86 -1.71 -23.34
C LEU A 462 -23.11 -2.99 -22.92
N LEU A 463 -22.27 -2.91 -21.88
CA LEU A 463 -21.56 -4.09 -21.38
C LEU A 463 -22.51 -5.19 -20.92
N TYR A 464 -23.60 -4.84 -20.21
CA TYR A 464 -24.61 -5.82 -19.81
C TYR A 464 -25.19 -6.59 -21.00
N VAL A 465 -25.56 -5.87 -22.07
CA VAL A 465 -26.16 -6.48 -23.28
C VAL A 465 -25.16 -7.36 -24.00
N ILE A 466 -23.94 -6.88 -24.26
CA ILE A 466 -22.92 -7.67 -25.00
C ILE A 466 -22.35 -8.82 -24.16
N LEU A 467 -22.37 -8.76 -22.83
CA LEU A 467 -22.02 -9.89 -21.97
C LEU A 467 -23.09 -10.99 -21.96
N LYS A 468 -24.37 -10.61 -22.09
CA LYS A 468 -25.47 -11.58 -22.23
C LYS A 468 -25.59 -12.17 -23.65
N ASN A 469 -25.32 -11.38 -24.68
CA ASN A 469 -25.32 -11.80 -26.05
C ASN A 469 -24.01 -11.38 -26.73
N THR A 470 -23.05 -12.29 -26.68
CA THR A 470 -21.69 -12.05 -27.16
C THR A 470 -21.60 -11.85 -28.69
N ASP A 471 -22.59 -12.29 -29.47
CA ASP A 471 -22.63 -12.04 -30.89
C ASP A 471 -22.76 -10.53 -31.21
N LEU A 472 -23.47 -9.79 -30.34
CA LEU A 472 -23.58 -8.34 -30.48
C LEU A 472 -22.24 -7.63 -30.30
N ALA A 473 -21.35 -8.15 -29.42
CA ALA A 473 -20.03 -7.59 -29.28
C ALA A 473 -19.20 -7.66 -30.57
N LEU A 474 -19.34 -8.74 -31.33
CA LEU A 474 -18.66 -8.93 -32.61
C LEU A 474 -19.29 -8.08 -33.71
N VAL A 475 -20.63 -8.06 -33.79
CA VAL A 475 -21.38 -7.31 -34.82
C VAL A 475 -21.16 -5.79 -34.69
N TYR A 476 -21.08 -5.29 -33.47
CA TYR A 476 -20.94 -3.85 -33.18
C TYR A 476 -19.50 -3.43 -32.86
N ARG A 477 -18.51 -4.32 -33.01
CA ARG A 477 -17.10 -4.08 -32.65
C ARG A 477 -16.56 -2.75 -33.16
N ASP A 478 -16.64 -2.51 -34.47
CA ASP A 478 -16.12 -1.30 -35.11
C ASP A 478 -16.81 -0.03 -34.60
N LYS A 479 -18.10 -0.09 -34.28
CA LYS A 479 -18.86 1.05 -33.76
C LYS A 479 -18.46 1.32 -32.29
N ILE A 480 -18.30 0.27 -31.46
CA ILE A 480 -17.88 0.38 -30.07
C ILE A 480 -16.46 0.92 -30.00
N ASP A 481 -15.54 0.38 -30.80
CA ASP A 481 -14.15 0.82 -30.88
C ASP A 481 -14.03 2.28 -31.32
N SER A 482 -14.90 2.76 -32.19
CA SER A 482 -14.91 4.15 -32.68
C SER A 482 -15.33 5.17 -31.60
N VAL A 483 -16.12 4.76 -30.62
CA VAL A 483 -16.61 5.60 -29.52
C VAL A 483 -15.72 5.46 -28.28
N GLY A 484 -15.29 4.23 -27.98
CA GLY A 484 -14.52 3.88 -26.81
C GLY A 484 -15.30 3.98 -25.50
N PHE A 485 -14.67 3.57 -24.41
CA PHE A 485 -15.22 3.68 -23.05
C PHE A 485 -14.54 4.82 -22.30
N MET A 486 -15.31 5.61 -21.58
CA MET A 486 -14.80 6.64 -20.67
C MET A 486 -14.14 5.98 -19.45
N SER A 487 -14.77 4.96 -18.90
CA SER A 487 -14.23 4.20 -17.77
C SER A 487 -13.14 3.23 -18.25
N LYS A 488 -11.92 3.41 -17.72
CA LYS A 488 -10.80 2.50 -17.96
C LYS A 488 -11.16 1.05 -17.61
N PHE A 489 -11.90 0.85 -16.52
CA PHE A 489 -12.28 -0.48 -16.06
C PHE A 489 -13.30 -1.14 -16.96
N ARG A 490 -14.25 -0.37 -17.52
CA ARG A 490 -15.23 -0.87 -18.51
C ARG A 490 -14.54 -1.15 -19.84
N GLY A 491 -13.59 -0.33 -20.26
CA GLY A 491 -12.71 -0.62 -21.40
C GLY A 491 -11.96 -1.93 -21.21
N GLU A 492 -11.38 -2.15 -20.03
CA GLU A 492 -10.68 -3.40 -19.67
C GLU A 492 -11.62 -4.62 -19.74
N ILE A 493 -12.88 -4.49 -19.28
CA ILE A 493 -13.89 -5.55 -19.39
C ILE A 493 -14.20 -5.86 -20.86
N TYR A 494 -14.38 -4.83 -21.69
CA TYR A 494 -14.67 -4.99 -23.10
C TYR A 494 -13.51 -5.63 -23.87
N GLU A 495 -12.28 -5.14 -23.67
CA GLU A 495 -11.08 -5.72 -24.29
C GLU A 495 -10.87 -7.17 -23.86
N GLY A 496 -11.08 -7.48 -22.59
CA GLY A 496 -11.03 -8.84 -22.08
C GLY A 496 -12.09 -9.73 -22.74
N LEU A 497 -13.33 -9.23 -22.93
CA LEU A 497 -14.39 -9.95 -23.61
C LEU A 497 -14.01 -10.27 -25.07
N LEU A 498 -13.54 -9.28 -25.82
CA LEU A 498 -13.11 -9.48 -27.20
C LEU A 498 -11.98 -10.51 -27.32
N LYS A 499 -10.99 -10.44 -26.43
CA LYS A 499 -9.87 -11.41 -26.38
C LYS A 499 -10.37 -12.85 -26.17
N GLN A 500 -11.36 -13.04 -25.32
CA GLN A 500 -11.95 -14.36 -25.07
C GLN A 500 -12.77 -14.83 -26.29
N LEU A 501 -13.49 -13.94 -26.97
CA LEU A 501 -14.26 -14.25 -28.18
C LEU A 501 -13.33 -14.58 -29.37
N ASP A 502 -12.26 -13.80 -29.57
CA ASP A 502 -11.24 -14.06 -30.59
C ASP A 502 -10.51 -15.41 -30.36
N ALA A 503 -10.42 -15.87 -29.11
CA ALA A 503 -9.90 -17.18 -28.74
C ALA A 503 -10.92 -18.34 -28.89
N GLY A 504 -12.14 -18.05 -29.34
CA GLY A 504 -13.18 -19.06 -29.58
C GLY A 504 -13.87 -19.59 -28.32
N ASN A 505 -13.82 -18.88 -27.20
CA ASN A 505 -14.42 -19.28 -25.94
C ASN A 505 -15.92 -18.95 -25.89
N GLN A 506 -16.79 -19.95 -25.91
CA GLN A 506 -18.25 -19.76 -25.82
C GLN A 506 -18.74 -19.23 -24.46
N SER A 507 -17.98 -19.42 -23.38
CA SER A 507 -18.28 -18.87 -22.04
C SER A 507 -17.37 -17.69 -21.70
N ALA A 508 -17.25 -16.71 -22.61
CA ALA A 508 -16.32 -15.61 -22.48
C ALA A 508 -16.55 -14.76 -21.22
N ALA A 509 -17.80 -14.49 -20.84
CA ALA A 509 -18.14 -13.66 -19.67
C ALA A 509 -17.69 -14.27 -18.34
N ASP A 510 -17.77 -15.60 -18.18
CA ASP A 510 -17.40 -16.27 -16.92
C ASP A 510 -15.88 -16.28 -16.67
N LYS A 511 -15.09 -16.21 -17.75
CA LYS A 511 -13.62 -16.23 -17.68
C LYS A 511 -13.01 -14.85 -17.41
N LEU A 512 -13.75 -13.78 -17.58
CA LEU A 512 -13.27 -12.41 -17.45
C LEU A 512 -12.73 -12.08 -16.04
N PHE A 513 -13.38 -12.57 -14.99
CA PHE A 513 -12.99 -12.25 -13.60
C PHE A 513 -11.52 -12.53 -13.25
N THR A 514 -10.90 -13.46 -13.97
CA THR A 514 -9.51 -13.88 -13.70
C THR A 514 -8.46 -13.09 -14.48
N GLU A 515 -8.87 -12.37 -15.51
CA GLU A 515 -7.97 -11.57 -16.35
C GLU A 515 -8.03 -10.08 -16.03
N LEU A 516 -9.10 -9.66 -15.35
CA LEU A 516 -9.36 -8.27 -15.02
C LEU A 516 -8.65 -7.81 -13.74
N SER A 517 -8.39 -6.51 -13.63
CA SER A 517 -8.01 -5.87 -12.39
C SER A 517 -9.10 -6.04 -11.31
N ASN A 518 -8.75 -5.87 -10.03
CA ASN A 518 -9.72 -5.99 -8.94
C ASN A 518 -10.89 -5.01 -9.06
N GLU A 519 -10.61 -3.82 -9.58
CA GLU A 519 -11.57 -2.76 -9.81
C GLU A 519 -12.51 -3.11 -10.96
N ALA A 520 -11.97 -3.58 -12.09
CA ALA A 520 -12.75 -4.02 -13.24
C ALA A 520 -13.60 -5.27 -12.90
N ALA A 521 -13.07 -6.22 -12.13
CA ALA A 521 -13.83 -7.38 -11.67
C ALA A 521 -15.01 -6.97 -10.75
N THR A 522 -14.82 -5.96 -9.89
CA THR A 522 -15.89 -5.42 -9.04
C THR A 522 -16.99 -4.77 -9.90
N GLU A 523 -16.61 -4.00 -10.92
CA GLU A 523 -17.55 -3.36 -11.85
C GLU A 523 -18.30 -4.39 -12.71
N LEU A 524 -17.61 -5.43 -13.20
CA LEU A 524 -18.22 -6.54 -13.91
C LEU A 524 -19.28 -7.24 -13.04
N ALA A 525 -18.97 -7.50 -11.77
CA ALA A 525 -19.93 -8.10 -10.84
C ALA A 525 -21.18 -7.22 -10.66
N GLN A 526 -21.01 -5.90 -10.55
CA GLN A 526 -22.14 -4.95 -10.49
C GLN A 526 -23.01 -4.99 -11.76
N ILE A 527 -22.37 -5.00 -12.93
CA ILE A 527 -23.07 -5.06 -14.21
C ILE A 527 -23.88 -6.35 -14.31
N MET A 528 -23.31 -7.49 -13.92
CA MET A 528 -23.95 -8.80 -13.99
C MET A 528 -25.11 -8.99 -12.99
N THR A 529 -25.20 -8.16 -11.94
CA THR A 529 -26.32 -8.21 -10.97
C THR A 529 -27.58 -7.49 -11.46
N LYS A 530 -27.48 -6.70 -12.54
CA LYS A 530 -28.65 -5.98 -13.10
C LYS A 530 -29.63 -6.97 -13.68
N ASP A 531 -30.90 -6.83 -13.32
CA ASP A 531 -32.02 -7.61 -13.87
C ASP A 531 -32.85 -6.65 -14.73
N LEU A 532 -32.54 -6.58 -16.02
CA LEU A 532 -33.24 -5.75 -16.98
C LEU A 532 -34.16 -6.64 -17.81
N ALA A 533 -35.39 -6.17 -18.04
CA ALA A 533 -36.33 -6.85 -18.90
C ALA A 533 -35.73 -7.05 -20.31
N GLU A 534 -36.07 -8.17 -20.96
CA GLU A 534 -35.64 -8.49 -22.34
C GLU A 534 -36.25 -7.49 -23.33
N GLU A 535 -35.56 -6.37 -23.55
CA GLU A 535 -35.81 -5.46 -24.66
C GLU A 535 -34.92 -5.84 -25.85
N ASN A 536 -35.32 -5.41 -27.06
CA ASN A 536 -34.57 -5.65 -28.30
C ASN A 536 -33.09 -5.20 -28.15
N GLY A 537 -32.17 -6.17 -28.00
CA GLY A 537 -30.77 -5.94 -27.68
C GLY A 537 -30.04 -5.02 -28.67
N GLU A 538 -30.31 -5.14 -29.98
CA GLU A 538 -29.69 -4.30 -31.01
C GLU A 538 -30.09 -2.82 -30.87
N LYS A 539 -31.37 -2.54 -30.63
CA LYS A 539 -31.84 -1.16 -30.40
C LYS A 539 -31.19 -0.55 -29.17
N LEU A 540 -31.06 -1.34 -28.08
CA LEU A 540 -30.45 -0.88 -26.86
C LEU A 540 -28.94 -0.59 -27.02
N VAL A 541 -28.22 -1.40 -27.82
CA VAL A 541 -26.81 -1.13 -28.18
C VAL A 541 -26.69 0.17 -28.96
N ASP A 542 -27.54 0.40 -30.01
CA ASP A 542 -27.49 1.64 -30.78
C ASP A 542 -27.82 2.89 -29.92
N ASP A 543 -28.78 2.79 -29.01
CA ASP A 543 -29.10 3.88 -28.06
C ASP A 543 -27.95 4.15 -27.08
N CYS A 544 -27.31 3.11 -26.55
CA CYS A 544 -26.14 3.24 -25.70
C CYS A 544 -24.97 3.92 -26.44
N LEU A 545 -24.65 3.47 -27.64
CA LEU A 545 -23.59 4.05 -28.48
C LEU A 545 -23.85 5.52 -28.79
N ARG A 546 -25.12 5.89 -29.05
CA ARG A 546 -25.51 7.29 -29.28
C ARG A 546 -25.23 8.16 -28.04
N GLN A 547 -25.57 7.69 -26.87
CA GLN A 547 -25.31 8.40 -25.60
C GLN A 547 -23.81 8.51 -25.29
N MET A 548 -23.05 7.44 -25.48
CA MET A 548 -21.61 7.44 -25.30
C MET A 548 -20.92 8.42 -26.26
N ARG A 549 -21.30 8.41 -27.55
CA ARG A 549 -20.79 9.34 -28.57
C ARG A 549 -21.11 10.79 -28.21
N ARG A 550 -22.32 11.05 -27.73
CA ARG A 550 -22.72 12.37 -27.27
C ARG A 550 -21.86 12.85 -26.10
N GLY A 551 -21.65 12.02 -25.05
CA GLY A 551 -20.80 12.35 -23.92
C GLY A 551 -19.34 12.64 -24.33
N ALA A 552 -18.79 11.84 -25.26
CA ALA A 552 -17.46 12.08 -25.81
C ALA A 552 -17.36 13.43 -26.53
N LEU A 553 -18.36 13.81 -27.33
CA LEU A 553 -18.40 15.10 -28.00
C LEU A 553 -18.59 16.27 -27.02
N GLU A 554 -19.42 16.13 -25.98
CA GLU A 554 -19.60 17.14 -24.93
C GLU A 554 -18.28 17.42 -24.18
N ARG A 555 -17.50 16.38 -23.87
CA ARG A 555 -16.16 16.54 -23.26
C ARG A 555 -15.19 17.26 -24.20
N SER A 556 -15.11 16.83 -25.44
CA SER A 556 -14.24 17.46 -26.45
C SER A 556 -14.60 18.94 -26.66
N TYR A 557 -15.89 19.28 -26.66
CA TYR A 557 -16.36 20.65 -26.70
C TYR A 557 -15.85 21.50 -25.52
N GLU A 558 -15.97 20.97 -24.30
CA GLU A 558 -15.49 21.68 -23.10
C GLU A 558 -13.96 21.82 -23.09
N GLU A 559 -13.21 20.81 -23.53
CA GLU A 559 -11.75 20.90 -23.64
C GLU A 559 -11.31 22.02 -24.60
N HIS A 560 -11.88 22.05 -25.81
CA HIS A 560 -11.57 23.10 -26.79
C HIS A 560 -11.99 24.48 -26.29
N ARG A 561 -13.10 24.58 -25.58
CA ARG A 561 -13.55 25.83 -24.97
C ARG A 561 -12.56 26.32 -23.90
N LEU A 562 -12.12 25.42 -23.00
CA LEU A 562 -11.15 25.76 -21.95
C LEU A 562 -9.80 26.18 -22.52
N ARG A 563 -9.32 25.50 -23.57
CA ARG A 563 -8.09 25.89 -24.28
C ARG A 563 -8.24 27.24 -24.97
N ALA A 564 -9.39 27.51 -25.58
CA ALA A 564 -9.67 28.80 -26.17
C ALA A 564 -9.62 29.93 -25.11
N ASP A 565 -10.28 29.75 -23.95
CA ASP A 565 -10.25 30.71 -22.84
C ASP A 565 -8.81 30.94 -22.31
N GLU A 566 -7.97 29.89 -22.30
CA GLU A 566 -6.58 29.98 -21.87
C GLU A 566 -5.71 30.75 -22.88
N TYR A 567 -5.84 30.44 -24.17
CA TYR A 567 -5.11 31.12 -25.25
C TYR A 567 -5.53 32.58 -25.41
N GLU A 568 -6.82 32.89 -25.22
CA GLU A 568 -7.29 34.28 -25.19
C GLU A 568 -6.63 35.10 -24.06
N ARG A 569 -6.51 34.54 -22.86
CA ARG A 569 -5.84 35.18 -21.73
C ARG A 569 -4.35 35.42 -21.95
N LEU A 570 -3.70 34.54 -22.75
CA LEU A 570 -2.28 34.63 -23.09
C LEU A 570 -2.02 35.52 -24.34
N GLY A 571 -3.07 35.97 -25.02
CA GLY A 571 -2.96 36.73 -26.28
C GLY A 571 -2.41 35.90 -27.45
N ASP A 572 -2.68 34.58 -27.46
CA ASP A 572 -2.18 33.62 -28.44
C ASP A 572 -3.20 33.40 -29.55
N ASP A 573 -2.78 33.51 -30.81
CA ASP A 573 -3.65 33.40 -32.00
C ASP A 573 -4.30 32.03 -32.16
N ARG A 574 -3.84 31.00 -31.46
CA ARG A 574 -4.45 29.66 -31.39
C ARG A 574 -5.87 29.67 -30.82
N PHE A 575 -6.24 30.70 -30.07
CA PHE A 575 -7.60 30.93 -29.59
C PHE A 575 -8.66 30.76 -30.68
N LEU A 576 -8.44 31.37 -31.89
CA LEU A 576 -9.41 31.30 -33.00
C LEU A 576 -9.59 29.87 -33.54
N GLN A 577 -8.52 29.07 -33.54
CA GLN A 577 -8.58 27.68 -33.98
C GLN A 577 -9.39 26.82 -33.00
N GLU A 578 -9.11 26.95 -31.70
CA GLU A 578 -9.82 26.21 -30.66
C GLU A 578 -11.32 26.59 -30.61
N LEU A 579 -11.64 27.86 -30.80
CA LEU A 579 -13.02 28.34 -30.88
C LEU A 579 -13.75 27.76 -32.09
N ALA A 580 -13.10 27.70 -33.25
CA ALA A 580 -13.69 27.13 -34.47
C ALA A 580 -13.95 25.62 -34.31
N GLU A 581 -13.03 24.87 -33.70
CA GLU A 581 -13.21 23.45 -33.42
C GLU A 581 -14.34 23.22 -32.40
N SER A 582 -14.41 24.00 -31.32
CA SER A 582 -15.52 23.92 -30.38
C SER A 582 -16.88 24.14 -31.04
N GLN A 583 -16.96 25.09 -31.98
CA GLN A 583 -18.21 25.35 -32.73
C GLN A 583 -18.60 24.21 -33.67
N LYS A 584 -17.65 23.53 -34.32
CA LYS A 584 -17.92 22.34 -35.15
C LYS A 584 -18.49 21.22 -34.28
N ILE A 585 -17.82 20.92 -33.14
CA ILE A 585 -18.26 19.87 -32.21
C ILE A 585 -19.68 20.18 -31.70
N LYS A 586 -19.98 21.45 -31.36
CA LYS A 586 -21.32 21.86 -30.93
C LYS A 586 -22.38 21.60 -31.97
N ASN A 587 -22.03 21.75 -33.25
CA ASN A 587 -22.94 21.44 -34.37
C ASN A 587 -23.12 19.93 -34.56
N GLU A 588 -22.12 19.11 -34.29
CA GLU A 588 -22.24 17.66 -34.28
C GLU A 588 -23.13 17.15 -33.13
N ILE A 589 -22.97 17.71 -31.92
CA ILE A 589 -23.85 17.39 -30.81
C ILE A 589 -25.32 17.64 -31.15
N LYS A 590 -25.62 18.76 -31.83
CA LYS A 590 -27.00 19.09 -32.27
C LYS A 590 -27.59 18.10 -33.26
N LYS A 591 -26.78 17.37 -34.00
CA LYS A 591 -27.27 16.36 -34.98
C LYS A 591 -27.61 15.02 -34.32
N LEU A 592 -27.19 14.81 -33.06
CA LEU A 592 -27.48 13.62 -32.27
C LEU A 592 -28.81 13.72 -31.49
N TYR A 593 -29.42 14.91 -31.44
CA TYR A 593 -30.78 15.16 -30.95
C TYR A 593 -31.80 15.00 -32.09
#